data_9b6ab16011fee007aba1a795233ea9ef
#
_entry.id   9b6ab16011fee007aba1a795233ea9ef
#
_cell.length_a   1.000
_cell.length_b   1.000
_cell.length_c   1.000
_cell.angle_alpha   90.00
_cell.angle_beta   90.00
_cell.angle_gamma   90.00
#
_symmetry.space_group_name_H-M   'P 1'
#
loop_
_entity.id
_entity.type
_entity.pdbx_description
1 polymer ?
#
loop_
_entity_poly.entity_id
_entity_poly.type
_entity_poly.pdbx_seq_one_letter_code
_entity_poly.pdbx_strand_id
1 'polypeptide(L)'
;RLAYSENLEGPWKIHNGGSLQLSESKFLTEIPEIPSDVDPSKFLLKGYKPHPDQKHAIPTRIDDMTIPHIASPDVHVDEEKQRIIMYYHGLQEFGRQQTRVATSKDGLLFSAKDKIVGWPYFRVFLYKEKIYAMSMPGIFYEREGNIEDFEIINRLFDDNMRHAALLVYQDTLLIFFSNVGDNPESILLSKIDLKKEPKDWKASSPIEILRPEKEWEGGNLPLQPSSRSAIN
;
A
#
# COMPACT_ATOMS: atom_id res chain seq x y z
N ARG A 1 12.50 9.56 -0.03
CA ARG A 1 13.94 9.70 0.26
C ARG A 1 14.65 8.39 -0.08
N LEU A 2 15.91 8.46 -0.48
CA LEU A 2 16.78 7.31 -0.77
C LEU A 2 18.01 7.40 0.14
N ALA A 3 18.41 6.28 0.70
CA ALA A 3 19.67 6.13 1.41
C ALA A 3 20.40 4.88 0.90
N TYR A 4 21.70 4.89 0.98
CA TYR A 4 22.55 3.78 0.55
C TYR A 4 23.69 3.53 1.53
N SER A 5 24.15 2.30 1.58
CA SER A 5 25.31 1.87 2.36
C SER A 5 25.98 0.69 1.66
N GLU A 6 27.25 0.50 1.91
CA GLU A 6 28.00 -0.69 1.48
C GLU A 6 27.72 -1.90 2.37
N ASN A 7 27.23 -1.68 3.60
CA ASN A 7 26.89 -2.71 4.57
C ASN A 7 25.50 -2.51 5.13
N LEU A 8 24.81 -3.59 5.52
CA LEU A 8 23.49 -3.53 6.14
C LEU A 8 23.49 -2.74 7.46
N GLU A 9 24.58 -2.75 8.18
CA GLU A 9 24.75 -2.03 9.45
C GLU A 9 25.08 -0.54 9.26
N GLY A 10 25.33 -0.11 8.04
CA GLY A 10 25.72 1.27 7.71
C GLY A 10 27.22 1.50 7.69
N PRO A 11 27.68 2.76 7.77
CA PRO A 11 26.85 3.96 7.90
C PRO A 11 26.01 4.25 6.66
N TRP A 12 24.75 4.63 6.87
CA TRP A 12 23.82 4.98 5.80
C TRP A 12 24.01 6.43 5.37
N LYS A 13 24.11 6.65 4.07
CA LYS A 13 24.22 7.98 3.45
C LYS A 13 22.92 8.32 2.75
N ILE A 14 22.38 9.50 3.01
CA ILE A 14 21.19 10.00 2.34
C ILE A 14 21.59 10.49 0.95
N HIS A 15 20.91 10.02 -0.08
CA HIS A 15 21.02 10.56 -1.43
C HIS A 15 20.24 11.87 -1.52
N ASN A 16 20.94 12.96 -1.82
CA ASN A 16 20.33 14.27 -1.96
C ASN A 16 19.46 14.32 -3.23
N GLY A 17 18.25 14.89 -3.11
CA GLY A 17 17.30 15.01 -4.21
C GLY A 17 16.25 13.89 -4.27
N GLY A 18 16.48 12.75 -3.58
CA GLY A 18 15.58 11.60 -3.65
C GLY A 18 15.65 10.86 -5.00
N SER A 19 14.73 9.94 -5.25
CA SER A 19 14.73 9.08 -6.43
C SER A 19 13.59 9.38 -7.41
N LEU A 20 12.51 9.97 -6.95
CA LEU A 20 11.38 10.42 -7.75
C LEU A 20 10.74 11.63 -7.06
N GLN A 21 10.58 12.72 -7.79
CA GLN A 21 9.89 13.91 -7.29
C GLN A 21 8.39 13.81 -7.55
N LEU A 22 7.58 14.48 -6.73
CA LEU A 22 6.14 14.55 -6.93
C LEU A 22 5.79 15.12 -8.31
N SER A 23 6.49 16.15 -8.76
CA SER A 23 6.29 16.77 -10.08
C SER A 23 6.56 15.84 -11.27
N GLU A 24 7.32 14.76 -11.06
CA GLU A 24 7.68 13.77 -12.08
C GLU A 24 6.84 12.49 -11.96
N SER A 25 6.04 12.38 -10.89
CA SER A 25 5.33 11.16 -10.50
C SER A 25 4.05 10.88 -11.28
N LYS A 26 3.59 11.82 -12.10
CA LYS A 26 2.30 11.75 -12.83
C LYS A 26 1.06 11.76 -11.93
N PHE A 27 1.21 12.11 -10.66
CA PHE A 27 0.11 12.37 -9.73
C PHE A 27 -0.12 13.87 -9.56
N LEU A 28 -1.18 14.24 -8.85
CA LEU A 28 -1.48 15.65 -8.57
C LEU A 28 -0.31 16.31 -7.83
N THR A 29 0.01 17.53 -8.23
CA THR A 29 1.01 18.38 -7.59
C THR A 29 0.38 19.53 -6.80
N GLU A 30 -0.91 19.80 -7.06
CA GLU A 30 -1.70 20.85 -6.42
C GLU A 30 -2.90 20.22 -5.71
N ILE A 31 -3.40 20.93 -4.70
CA ILE A 31 -4.58 20.53 -3.95
C ILE A 31 -5.80 20.51 -4.89
N PRO A 32 -6.49 19.37 -5.04
CA PRO A 32 -7.69 19.28 -5.87
C PRO A 32 -8.85 20.08 -5.29
N GLU A 33 -9.75 20.51 -6.15
CA GLU A 33 -11.01 21.10 -5.72
C GLU A 33 -11.85 20.09 -4.92
N ILE A 34 -12.42 20.57 -3.81
CA ILE A 34 -13.34 19.76 -3.01
C ILE A 34 -14.70 19.75 -3.71
N PRO A 35 -15.27 18.58 -4.04
CA PRO A 35 -16.58 18.51 -4.66
C PRO A 35 -17.66 19.24 -3.85
N SER A 36 -18.55 19.96 -4.50
CA SER A 36 -19.58 20.78 -3.86
C SER A 36 -20.57 20.00 -2.97
N ASP A 37 -20.64 18.70 -3.16
CA ASP A 37 -21.49 17.79 -2.37
C ASP A 37 -20.75 17.17 -1.15
N VAL A 38 -19.50 17.54 -0.95
CA VAL A 38 -18.69 17.16 0.22
C VAL A 38 -18.80 18.27 1.27
N ASP A 39 -19.18 17.90 2.48
CA ASP A 39 -19.13 18.78 3.64
C ASP A 39 -17.76 18.65 4.32
N PRO A 40 -16.87 19.64 4.18
CA PRO A 40 -15.53 19.57 4.76
C PRO A 40 -15.53 19.47 6.29
N SER A 41 -16.60 19.89 6.95
CA SER A 41 -16.72 19.84 8.41
C SER A 41 -17.04 18.47 8.95
N LYS A 42 -17.61 17.59 8.13
CA LYS A 42 -18.06 16.25 8.53
C LYS A 42 -17.18 15.12 7.99
N PHE A 43 -16.34 15.40 7.01
CA PHE A 43 -15.44 14.41 6.38
C PHE A 43 -16.10 13.09 5.96
N LEU A 44 -17.39 13.11 5.72
CA LEU A 44 -18.11 11.98 5.17
C LEU A 44 -18.30 12.26 3.68
N LEU A 45 -17.59 11.51 2.84
CA LEU A 45 -17.92 11.48 1.42
C LEU A 45 -19.38 11.04 1.28
N LYS A 46 -20.16 11.81 0.52
CA LYS A 46 -21.54 11.43 0.19
C LYS A 46 -21.52 10.05 -0.46
N GLY A 47 -22.23 9.10 0.13
CA GLY A 47 -22.24 7.72 -0.32
C GLY A 47 -21.17 6.81 0.31
N TYR A 48 -20.27 7.31 1.14
CA TYR A 48 -19.46 6.45 1.99
C TYR A 48 -20.36 5.68 2.94
N LYS A 49 -20.41 4.37 2.75
CA LYS A 49 -21.10 3.45 3.67
C LYS A 49 -19.99 2.69 4.41
N PRO A 50 -19.86 2.87 5.73
CA PRO A 50 -19.00 2.00 6.50
C PRO A 50 -19.42 0.54 6.26
N HIS A 51 -18.43 -0.36 6.24
CA HIS A 51 -18.72 -1.80 6.16
C HIS A 51 -19.69 -2.17 7.29
N PRO A 52 -20.69 -3.04 7.07
CA PRO A 52 -21.69 -3.42 8.10
C PRO A 52 -21.06 -3.89 9.43
N ASP A 53 -19.85 -4.48 9.34
CA ASP A 53 -19.10 -4.95 10.50
C ASP A 53 -18.20 -3.86 11.12
N GLN A 54 -18.12 -2.68 10.52
CA GLN A 54 -17.43 -1.53 11.08
C GLN A 54 -18.26 -0.96 12.24
N LYS A 55 -17.89 -1.31 13.46
CA LYS A 55 -18.57 -0.84 14.69
C LYS A 55 -18.44 0.68 14.90
N HIS A 56 -17.47 1.32 14.24
CA HIS A 56 -17.24 2.76 14.34
C HIS A 56 -16.82 3.32 12.98
N ALA A 57 -17.54 4.34 12.50
CA ALA A 57 -17.08 5.14 11.37
C ALA A 57 -15.79 5.86 11.79
N ILE A 58 -14.67 5.53 11.14
CA ILE A 58 -13.39 6.16 11.44
C ILE A 58 -13.32 7.43 10.60
N PRO A 59 -13.25 8.62 11.22
CA PRO A 59 -13.19 9.87 10.48
C PRO A 59 -11.90 9.89 9.65
N THR A 60 -12.04 10.14 8.36
CA THR A 60 -10.94 10.45 7.47
C THR A 60 -10.75 11.96 7.48
N ARG A 61 -9.52 12.44 7.63
CA ARG A 61 -9.24 13.88 7.58
C ARG A 61 -9.27 14.37 6.14
N ILE A 62 -9.66 15.64 5.91
CA ILE A 62 -9.66 16.23 4.56
C ILE A 62 -8.27 16.23 3.95
N ASP A 63 -7.24 16.39 4.76
CA ASP A 63 -5.85 16.38 4.34
C ASP A 63 -5.49 15.07 3.62
N ASP A 64 -6.02 13.93 4.08
CA ASP A 64 -5.79 12.62 3.46
C ASP A 64 -6.40 12.54 2.06
N MET A 65 -7.39 13.40 1.78
CA MET A 65 -8.12 13.43 0.50
C MET A 65 -7.60 14.51 -0.44
N THR A 66 -6.83 15.47 0.07
CA THR A 66 -6.45 16.68 -0.68
C THR A 66 -4.96 16.89 -0.79
N ILE A 67 -4.12 16.42 0.15
CA ILE A 67 -2.68 16.67 0.10
C ILE A 67 -2.03 15.87 -1.02
N PRO A 68 -1.44 16.52 -2.05
CA PRO A 68 -0.67 15.85 -3.07
C PRO A 68 0.54 15.15 -2.47
N HIS A 69 0.70 13.87 -2.77
CA HIS A 69 1.79 13.06 -2.25
C HIS A 69 2.09 11.86 -3.12
N ILE A 70 3.27 11.28 -2.91
CA ILE A 70 3.62 9.93 -3.33
C ILE A 70 4.14 9.15 -2.13
N ALA A 71 3.80 7.86 -2.03
CA ALA A 71 4.12 7.05 -0.87
C ALA A 71 4.21 5.54 -1.18
N SER A 72 4.63 4.79 -0.15
CA SER A 72 4.60 3.33 -0.05
C SER A 72 5.20 2.59 -1.24
N PRO A 73 6.47 2.85 -1.57
CA PRO A 73 7.13 2.19 -2.67
C PRO A 73 7.22 0.67 -2.43
N ASP A 74 7.10 -0.08 -3.53
CA ASP A 74 7.40 -1.51 -3.62
C ASP A 74 8.41 -1.70 -4.75
N VAL A 75 9.63 -2.15 -4.42
CA VAL A 75 10.78 -2.08 -5.33
C VAL A 75 11.27 -3.47 -5.67
N HIS A 76 11.45 -3.72 -6.98
CA HIS A 76 11.91 -5.00 -7.52
C HIS A 76 13.07 -4.79 -8.49
N VAL A 77 14.00 -5.74 -8.49
CA VAL A 77 15.08 -5.80 -9.48
C VAL A 77 14.65 -6.73 -10.61
N ASP A 78 14.69 -6.21 -11.84
CA ASP A 78 14.47 -6.97 -13.09
C ASP A 78 15.85 -7.24 -13.71
N GLU A 79 16.45 -8.35 -13.29
CA GLU A 79 17.80 -8.76 -13.71
C GLU A 79 17.87 -9.00 -15.21
N GLU A 80 16.81 -9.56 -15.83
CA GLU A 80 16.76 -9.84 -17.24
C GLU A 80 16.87 -8.55 -18.08
N LYS A 81 16.15 -7.51 -17.67
CA LYS A 81 16.14 -6.22 -18.39
C LYS A 81 17.07 -5.17 -17.78
N GLN A 82 17.89 -5.59 -16.79
CA GLN A 82 18.87 -4.73 -16.10
C GLN A 82 18.26 -3.39 -15.67
N ARG A 83 17.16 -3.47 -14.92
CA ARG A 83 16.44 -2.29 -14.42
C ARG A 83 15.83 -2.52 -13.04
N ILE A 84 15.52 -1.45 -12.38
CA ILE A 84 14.78 -1.44 -11.11
C ILE A 84 13.35 -0.95 -11.40
N ILE A 85 12.37 -1.64 -10.86
CA ILE A 85 10.95 -1.33 -10.99
C ILE A 85 10.45 -0.87 -9.62
N MET A 86 9.74 0.24 -9.57
CA MET A 86 9.13 0.77 -8.35
C MET A 86 7.64 1.02 -8.57
N TYR A 87 6.80 0.29 -7.85
CA TYR A 87 5.38 0.59 -7.73
C TYR A 87 5.20 1.56 -6.56
N TYR A 88 4.42 2.61 -6.74
CA TYR A 88 4.18 3.63 -5.72
C TYR A 88 2.78 4.22 -5.91
N HIS A 89 2.17 4.68 -4.84
CA HIS A 89 0.87 5.34 -4.96
C HIS A 89 0.98 6.84 -4.71
N GLY A 90 -0.05 7.55 -5.14
CA GLY A 90 -0.21 8.97 -4.92
C GLY A 90 -1.66 9.42 -5.11
N LEU A 91 -1.90 10.68 -4.83
CA LEU A 91 -3.22 11.28 -5.00
C LEU A 91 -3.48 11.53 -6.49
N GLN A 92 -4.50 10.84 -7.05
CA GLN A 92 -4.91 10.96 -8.45
C GLN A 92 -6.00 12.03 -8.64
N GLU A 93 -6.91 12.12 -7.70
CA GLU A 93 -7.99 13.09 -7.63
C GLU A 93 -8.48 13.21 -6.19
N PHE A 94 -9.44 14.08 -5.90
CA PHE A 94 -9.97 14.24 -4.55
C PHE A 94 -10.36 12.89 -3.93
N GLY A 95 -9.75 12.56 -2.78
CA GLY A 95 -10.00 11.34 -2.03
C GLY A 95 -9.60 10.03 -2.71
N ARG A 96 -9.00 10.08 -3.90
CA ARG A 96 -8.66 8.88 -4.67
C ARG A 96 -7.16 8.72 -4.84
N GLN A 97 -6.61 7.78 -4.12
CA GLN A 97 -5.24 7.34 -4.26
C GLN A 97 -5.18 6.12 -5.20
N GLN A 98 -4.19 6.09 -6.07
CA GLN A 98 -3.96 4.99 -7.01
C GLN A 98 -2.47 4.73 -7.16
N THR A 99 -2.13 3.60 -7.76
CA THR A 99 -0.74 3.17 -7.96
C THR A 99 -0.31 3.35 -9.41
N ARG A 100 0.92 3.81 -9.58
CA ARG A 100 1.67 3.84 -10.84
C ARG A 100 2.97 3.07 -10.68
N VAL A 101 3.66 2.88 -11.80
CA VAL A 101 4.98 2.26 -11.82
C VAL A 101 6.01 3.22 -12.42
N ALA A 102 7.20 3.20 -11.88
CA ALA A 102 8.37 3.88 -12.42
C ALA A 102 9.53 2.89 -12.60
N THR A 103 10.45 3.19 -13.50
CA THR A 103 11.64 2.38 -13.74
C THR A 103 12.90 3.20 -13.66
N SER A 104 13.98 2.56 -13.24
CA SER A 104 15.31 3.14 -13.18
C SER A 104 16.34 2.14 -13.69
N LYS A 105 17.46 2.63 -14.24
CA LYS A 105 18.63 1.81 -14.59
C LYS A 105 19.66 1.74 -13.47
N ASP A 106 19.69 2.73 -12.61
CA ASP A 106 20.71 2.92 -11.58
C ASP A 106 20.16 2.94 -10.14
N GLY A 107 18.83 2.93 -9.98
CA GLY A 107 18.17 3.04 -8.69
C GLY A 107 18.14 4.46 -8.11
N LEU A 108 18.74 5.43 -8.77
CA LEU A 108 18.84 6.81 -8.31
C LEU A 108 17.78 7.71 -8.93
N LEU A 109 17.56 7.58 -10.25
CA LEU A 109 16.59 8.36 -10.99
C LEU A 109 15.53 7.45 -11.59
N PHE A 110 14.27 7.69 -11.26
CA PHE A 110 13.14 6.92 -11.75
C PHE A 110 12.30 7.70 -12.75
N SER A 111 11.87 7.03 -13.80
CA SER A 111 10.95 7.55 -14.82
C SER A 111 9.58 6.92 -14.64
N ALA A 112 8.59 7.74 -14.31
CA ALA A 112 7.21 7.30 -14.07
C ALA A 112 6.48 6.98 -15.39
N LYS A 113 5.62 5.96 -15.35
CA LYS A 113 4.68 5.59 -16.40
C LYS A 113 3.33 6.24 -16.18
N ASP A 114 2.61 6.52 -17.26
CA ASP A 114 1.32 7.23 -17.20
C ASP A 114 0.14 6.33 -16.76
N LYS A 115 0.24 5.01 -17.00
CA LYS A 115 -0.85 4.07 -16.70
C LYS A 115 -1.03 3.87 -15.20
N ILE A 116 -2.27 3.86 -14.74
CA ILE A 116 -2.64 3.40 -13.40
C ILE A 116 -2.62 1.87 -13.42
N VAL A 117 -1.94 1.27 -12.42
CA VAL A 117 -1.81 -0.18 -12.31
C VAL A 117 -2.74 -0.80 -11.27
N GLY A 118 -3.23 -0.02 -10.32
CA GLY A 118 -4.14 -0.52 -9.30
C GLY A 118 -4.43 0.46 -8.16
N TRP A 119 -5.01 -0.05 -7.09
CA TRP A 119 -5.29 0.67 -5.86
C TRP A 119 -4.02 0.90 -5.02
N PRO A 120 -4.05 1.74 -3.96
CA PRO A 120 -2.85 2.08 -3.19
C PRO A 120 -2.27 0.88 -2.42
N TYR A 121 -1.02 1.03 -1.95
CA TYR A 121 -0.27 -0.01 -1.25
C TYR A 121 -0.10 -1.28 -2.07
N PHE A 122 0.27 -1.12 -3.33
CA PHE A 122 0.48 -2.20 -4.29
C PHE A 122 1.76 -2.97 -3.95
N ARG A 123 1.64 -4.29 -3.73
CA ARG A 123 2.73 -5.19 -3.38
C ARG A 123 2.78 -6.31 -4.38
N VAL A 124 3.89 -6.42 -5.09
CA VAL A 124 4.09 -7.41 -6.15
C VAL A 124 4.78 -8.64 -5.59
N PHE A 125 4.39 -9.81 -6.05
CA PHE A 125 5.06 -11.06 -5.72
C PHE A 125 5.11 -12.00 -6.91
N LEU A 126 6.15 -12.85 -6.92
CA LEU A 126 6.34 -13.89 -7.91
C LEU A 126 5.95 -15.23 -7.30
N TYR A 127 5.15 -16.00 -8.00
CA TYR A 127 4.92 -17.39 -7.67
C TYR A 127 5.03 -18.26 -8.94
N LYS A 128 5.97 -19.20 -8.94
CA LYS A 128 6.42 -19.93 -10.14
C LYS A 128 6.84 -18.90 -11.21
N GLU A 129 6.26 -18.95 -12.39
CA GLU A 129 6.60 -18.06 -13.51
C GLU A 129 5.62 -16.88 -13.66
N LYS A 130 4.63 -16.78 -12.76
CA LYS A 130 3.60 -15.76 -12.82
C LYS A 130 3.82 -14.64 -11.78
N ILE A 131 3.51 -13.45 -12.18
CA ILE A 131 3.61 -12.27 -11.33
C ILE A 131 2.21 -11.83 -10.92
N TYR A 132 2.05 -11.67 -9.64
CA TYR A 132 0.82 -11.24 -9.01
C TYR A 132 1.07 -9.97 -8.20
N ALA A 133 0.00 -9.31 -7.81
CA ALA A 133 0.05 -8.22 -6.86
C ALA A 133 -1.16 -8.24 -5.92
N MET A 134 -1.00 -7.58 -4.79
CA MET A 134 -2.09 -7.25 -3.88
C MET A 134 -2.03 -5.76 -3.56
N SER A 135 -3.18 -5.10 -3.57
CA SER A 135 -3.33 -3.73 -3.10
C SER A 135 -4.31 -3.65 -1.93
N MET A 136 -4.30 -2.53 -1.25
CA MET A 136 -5.30 -2.23 -0.22
C MET A 136 -6.69 -1.98 -0.85
N PRO A 137 -7.78 -2.49 -0.30
CA PRO A 137 -7.89 -3.39 0.85
C PRO A 137 -8.01 -4.88 0.45
N GLY A 138 -6.90 -5.51 0.08
CA GLY A 138 -6.85 -6.94 -0.25
C GLY A 138 -7.39 -7.31 -1.63
N ILE A 139 -7.21 -6.44 -2.63
CA ILE A 139 -7.53 -6.69 -4.03
C ILE A 139 -6.31 -7.36 -4.67
N PHE A 140 -6.53 -8.50 -5.30
CA PHE A 140 -5.49 -9.27 -5.97
C PHE A 140 -5.54 -9.08 -7.49
N TYR A 141 -4.34 -9.12 -8.09
CA TYR A 141 -4.13 -8.92 -9.52
C TYR A 141 -3.19 -9.99 -10.07
N GLU A 142 -3.34 -10.31 -11.35
CA GLU A 142 -2.39 -11.06 -12.16
C GLU A 142 -1.81 -10.16 -13.24
N ARG A 143 -0.53 -10.27 -13.53
CA ARG A 143 0.12 -9.52 -14.60
C ARG A 143 -0.04 -10.23 -15.93
N GLU A 144 -0.62 -9.55 -16.92
CA GLU A 144 -0.92 -10.11 -18.25
C GLU A 144 0.14 -9.78 -19.32
N GLY A 145 1.15 -8.98 -19.00
CA GLY A 145 2.13 -8.56 -20.02
C GLY A 145 3.24 -7.68 -19.46
N ASN A 146 3.18 -6.38 -19.78
CA ASN A 146 4.17 -5.44 -19.30
C ASN A 146 4.05 -5.20 -17.79
N ILE A 147 5.03 -4.48 -17.23
CA ILE A 147 5.07 -4.17 -15.78
C ILE A 147 3.89 -3.31 -15.29
N GLU A 148 3.12 -2.75 -16.19
CA GLU A 148 1.95 -1.91 -15.92
C GLU A 148 0.61 -2.59 -16.27
N ASP A 149 0.65 -3.85 -16.75
CA ASP A 149 -0.54 -4.57 -17.22
C ASP A 149 -1.00 -5.58 -16.17
N PHE A 150 -1.87 -5.14 -15.26
CA PHE A 150 -2.44 -5.95 -14.21
C PHE A 150 -3.96 -6.00 -14.31
N GLU A 151 -4.52 -7.21 -14.21
CA GLU A 151 -5.96 -7.47 -14.20
C GLU A 151 -6.40 -7.95 -12.81
N ILE A 152 -7.56 -7.48 -12.35
CA ILE A 152 -8.11 -7.87 -11.05
C ILE A 152 -8.59 -9.32 -11.12
N ILE A 153 -8.15 -10.14 -10.16
CA ILE A 153 -8.59 -11.53 -9.99
C ILE A 153 -9.76 -11.61 -9.00
N ASN A 154 -9.55 -11.09 -7.79
CA ASN A 154 -10.49 -11.17 -6.69
C ASN A 154 -10.19 -10.12 -5.61
N ARG A 155 -11.04 -10.10 -4.59
CA ARG A 155 -10.83 -9.34 -3.35
C ARG A 155 -11.08 -10.27 -2.16
N LEU A 156 -10.12 -10.36 -1.23
CA LEU A 156 -10.15 -11.34 -0.14
C LEU A 156 -10.19 -10.73 1.26
N PHE A 157 -10.11 -9.41 1.39
CA PHE A 157 -10.12 -8.73 2.68
C PHE A 157 -11.15 -7.60 2.72
N ASP A 158 -11.53 -7.22 3.92
CA ASP A 158 -12.47 -6.14 4.19
C ASP A 158 -11.84 -4.76 4.06
N ASP A 159 -12.67 -3.73 4.03
CA ASP A 159 -12.25 -2.33 3.89
C ASP A 159 -11.31 -1.84 5.00
N ASN A 160 -11.26 -2.53 6.13
CA ASN A 160 -10.39 -2.19 7.25
C ASN A 160 -8.92 -2.56 7.03
N MET A 161 -8.66 -3.53 6.13
CA MET A 161 -7.31 -4.03 5.87
C MET A 161 -6.42 -2.91 5.33
N ARG A 162 -5.22 -2.79 5.91
CA ARG A 162 -4.21 -1.78 5.51
C ARG A 162 -2.78 -2.26 5.73
N HIS A 163 -1.82 -1.52 5.16
CA HIS A 163 -0.38 -1.67 5.40
C HIS A 163 0.14 -3.10 5.20
N ALA A 164 -0.12 -3.68 4.03
CA ALA A 164 0.31 -5.05 3.78
C ALA A 164 1.78 -5.20 3.40
N ALA A 165 2.37 -6.29 3.89
CA ALA A 165 3.61 -6.88 3.39
C ALA A 165 3.36 -8.34 3.01
N LEU A 166 4.03 -8.81 1.95
CA LEU A 166 3.83 -10.13 1.38
C LEU A 166 5.12 -10.93 1.41
N LEU A 167 4.99 -12.22 1.71
CA LEU A 167 6.09 -13.17 1.62
C LEU A 167 5.59 -14.50 1.04
N VAL A 168 6.14 -14.89 -0.09
CA VAL A 168 5.93 -16.24 -0.63
C VAL A 168 6.88 -17.20 0.07
N TYR A 169 6.33 -18.18 0.77
CA TYR A 169 7.09 -19.25 1.38
C TYR A 169 6.58 -20.60 0.86
N GLN A 170 7.39 -21.25 0.04
CA GLN A 170 6.99 -22.45 -0.73
C GLN A 170 5.72 -22.16 -1.56
N ASP A 171 4.65 -22.91 -1.33
CA ASP A 171 3.36 -22.74 -2.02
C ASP A 171 2.35 -21.91 -1.20
N THR A 172 2.81 -21.13 -0.24
CA THR A 172 1.96 -20.32 0.64
C THR A 172 2.32 -18.85 0.54
N LEU A 173 1.33 -18.00 0.31
CA LEU A 173 1.48 -16.56 0.49
C LEU A 173 1.17 -16.19 1.93
N LEU A 174 2.15 -15.64 2.63
CA LEU A 174 2.01 -15.04 3.94
C LEU A 174 1.70 -13.56 3.76
N ILE A 175 0.62 -13.09 4.38
CA ILE A 175 0.14 -11.71 4.27
C ILE A 175 0.17 -11.10 5.67
N PHE A 176 1.08 -10.18 5.89
CA PHE A 176 1.18 -9.40 7.12
C PHE A 176 0.47 -8.08 6.93
N PHE A 177 -0.45 -7.74 7.81
CA PHE A 177 -1.26 -6.52 7.65
C PHE A 177 -1.76 -6.01 9.00
N SER A 178 -2.32 -4.80 9.01
CA SER A 178 -3.08 -4.29 10.14
C SER A 178 -4.49 -3.91 9.70
N ASN A 179 -5.39 -3.72 10.65
CA ASN A 179 -6.72 -3.20 10.39
C ASN A 179 -6.91 -1.83 11.00
N VAL A 180 -7.64 -1.01 10.29
CA VAL A 180 -8.19 0.23 10.85
C VAL A 180 -9.23 -0.13 11.91
N GLY A 181 -9.13 0.49 13.08
CA GLY A 181 -10.06 0.28 14.19
C GLY A 181 -9.60 -0.73 15.24
N ASP A 182 -8.53 -1.49 14.99
CA ASP A 182 -7.94 -2.37 15.99
C ASP A 182 -7.41 -1.55 17.17
N ASN A 183 -7.52 -2.11 18.37
CA ASN A 183 -7.17 -1.46 19.63
C ASN A 183 -6.41 -2.42 20.58
N PRO A 184 -5.08 -2.33 20.66
CA PRO A 184 -4.18 -1.51 19.84
C PRO A 184 -4.09 -1.98 18.39
N GLU A 185 -3.54 -1.15 17.51
CA GLU A 185 -3.15 -1.62 16.17
C GLU A 185 -2.10 -2.72 16.31
N SER A 186 -2.34 -3.84 15.64
CA SER A 186 -1.51 -5.04 15.72
C SER A 186 -1.12 -5.49 14.32
N ILE A 187 -0.04 -6.26 14.20
CA ILE A 187 0.29 -6.95 12.97
C ILE A 187 -0.38 -8.31 12.98
N LEU A 188 -1.22 -8.52 11.98
CA LEU A 188 -1.95 -9.74 11.74
C LEU A 188 -1.30 -10.56 10.62
N LEU A 189 -1.47 -11.86 10.63
CA LEU A 189 -1.04 -12.78 9.58
C LEU A 189 -2.23 -13.59 9.08
N SER A 190 -2.45 -13.54 7.76
CA SER A 190 -3.28 -14.49 7.02
C SER A 190 -2.44 -15.27 6.01
N LYS A 191 -2.93 -16.43 5.58
CA LYS A 191 -2.25 -17.34 4.66
C LYS A 191 -3.16 -17.67 3.49
N ILE A 192 -2.57 -17.80 2.29
CA ILE A 192 -3.24 -18.28 1.08
C ILE A 192 -2.46 -19.46 0.51
N ASP A 193 -3.16 -20.55 0.18
CA ASP A 193 -2.61 -21.69 -0.56
C ASP A 193 -2.53 -21.32 -2.06
N LEU A 194 -1.31 -21.07 -2.55
CA LEU A 194 -1.04 -20.68 -3.93
C LEU A 194 -1.12 -21.84 -4.93
N LYS A 195 -1.26 -23.10 -4.48
CA LYS A 195 -1.49 -24.24 -5.38
C LYS A 195 -2.86 -24.20 -6.05
N LYS A 196 -3.80 -23.51 -5.45
CA LYS A 196 -5.13 -23.30 -6.03
C LYS A 196 -5.08 -22.30 -7.16
N GLU A 197 -6.05 -22.37 -8.06
CA GLU A 197 -6.24 -21.34 -9.08
C GLU A 197 -6.50 -19.97 -8.41
N PRO A 198 -5.98 -18.87 -8.96
CA PRO A 198 -6.08 -17.55 -8.34
C PRO A 198 -7.51 -17.11 -8.01
N LYS A 199 -8.48 -17.48 -8.84
CA LYS A 199 -9.91 -17.22 -8.59
C LYS A 199 -10.48 -17.95 -7.36
N ASP A 200 -9.83 -19.06 -6.96
CA ASP A 200 -10.24 -19.90 -5.84
C ASP A 200 -9.43 -19.64 -4.56
N TRP A 201 -8.55 -18.64 -4.59
CA TRP A 201 -7.79 -18.25 -3.41
C TRP A 201 -8.72 -17.80 -2.28
N LYS A 202 -8.36 -18.19 -1.07
CA LYS A 202 -9.06 -17.79 0.15
C LYS A 202 -8.03 -17.48 1.22
N ALA A 203 -8.17 -16.33 1.86
CA ALA A 203 -7.37 -15.99 3.02
C ALA A 203 -7.83 -16.83 4.24
N SER A 204 -6.89 -17.31 5.03
CA SER A 204 -7.19 -17.88 6.34
C SER A 204 -7.71 -16.80 7.29
N SER A 205 -8.43 -17.18 8.34
CA SER A 205 -8.68 -16.26 9.45
C SER A 205 -7.36 -15.67 9.95
N PRO A 206 -7.31 -14.35 10.21
CA PRO A 206 -6.10 -13.70 10.68
C PRO A 206 -5.75 -14.15 12.11
N ILE A 207 -4.44 -14.25 12.37
CA ILE A 207 -3.90 -14.42 13.71
C ILE A 207 -3.03 -13.20 14.04
N GLU A 208 -3.12 -12.70 15.25
CA GLU A 208 -2.22 -11.65 15.72
C GLU A 208 -0.84 -12.23 15.97
N ILE A 209 0.20 -11.57 15.43
CA ILE A 209 1.59 -12.01 15.56
C ILE A 209 2.47 -11.00 16.30
N LEU A 210 2.07 -9.72 16.30
CA LEU A 210 2.80 -8.66 16.98
C LEU A 210 1.84 -7.54 17.39
N ARG A 211 2.02 -7.07 18.64
CA ARG A 211 1.37 -5.86 19.15
C ARG A 211 2.38 -5.04 19.95
N PRO A 212 2.12 -3.76 20.21
CA PRO A 212 2.95 -2.97 21.12
C PRO A 212 2.94 -3.57 22.54
N GLU A 213 4.12 -3.94 23.05
CA GLU A 213 4.30 -4.51 24.40
C GLU A 213 5.30 -3.71 25.23
N LYS A 214 6.27 -3.11 24.58
CA LYS A 214 7.34 -2.35 25.22
C LYS A 214 6.97 -0.89 25.38
N GLU A 215 7.55 -0.22 26.37
CA GLU A 215 7.33 1.21 26.59
C GLU A 215 7.66 2.05 25.36
N TRP A 216 8.77 1.75 24.69
CA TRP A 216 9.20 2.45 23.47
C TRP A 216 8.31 2.14 22.24
N GLU A 217 7.49 1.10 22.29
CA GLU A 217 6.45 0.79 21.31
C GLU A 217 5.12 1.46 21.64
N GLY A 218 5.03 2.13 22.79
CA GLY A 218 3.79 2.69 23.31
C GLY A 218 2.89 1.70 24.05
N GLY A 219 3.42 0.53 24.47
CA GLY A 219 2.64 -0.52 25.14
C GLY A 219 2.06 -0.12 26.48
N ASN A 220 2.55 0.95 27.10
CA ASN A 220 2.04 1.53 28.34
C ASN A 220 1.12 2.74 28.12
N LEU A 221 0.87 3.16 26.88
CA LEU A 221 -0.05 4.25 26.57
C LEU A 221 -1.51 3.80 26.65
N PRO A 222 -2.45 4.73 26.89
CA PRO A 222 -3.87 4.41 26.83
C PRO A 222 -4.24 3.81 25.47
N LEU A 223 -4.96 2.70 25.48
CA LEU A 223 -5.41 2.04 24.27
C LEU A 223 -6.37 2.95 23.48
N GLN A 224 -6.09 3.10 22.20
CA GLN A 224 -6.93 3.86 21.26
C GLN A 224 -7.12 3.06 19.97
N PRO A 225 -8.32 3.10 19.37
CA PRO A 225 -8.52 2.51 18.05
C PRO A 225 -7.62 3.16 17.02
N SER A 226 -6.97 2.35 16.19
CA SER A 226 -6.19 2.87 15.07
C SER A 226 -7.09 3.60 14.05
N SER A 227 -6.56 4.65 13.42
CA SER A 227 -7.28 5.43 12.41
C SER A 227 -6.60 5.34 11.04
N ARG A 228 -7.31 5.71 9.97
CA ARG A 228 -6.71 5.75 8.63
C ARG A 228 -5.62 6.80 8.53
N SER A 229 -5.76 7.89 9.23
CA SER A 229 -4.81 8.98 9.24
C SER A 229 -4.08 9.06 10.57
N ALA A 230 -2.80 8.76 10.54
CA ALA A 230 -1.87 9.10 11.61
C ALA A 230 -1.01 10.27 11.14
N ILE A 231 -1.60 11.46 11.05
CA ILE A 231 -0.80 12.70 11.01
C ILE A 231 -0.76 13.17 12.45
N ASN A 232 0.31 12.84 13.13
CA ASN A 232 0.73 13.46 14.38
C ASN A 232 1.51 14.73 14.06
#